data_8f9b5d87038eda5685cdd443a3b26f88
#
_entry.id   8f9b5d87038eda5685cdd443a3b26f88
#
_cell.length_a   1.000
_cell.length_b   1.000
_cell.length_c   1.000
_cell.angle_alpha   90.00
_cell.angle_beta   90.00
_cell.angle_gamma   90.00
#
_symmetry.space_group_name_H-M   'P 1'
#
loop_
_entity.id
_entity.type
_entity.pdbx_description
1 polymer ?
#
loop_
_entity_poly.entity_id
_entity_poly.type
_entity_poly.pdbx_seq_one_letter_code
_entity_poly.pdbx_strand_id
1 'polypeptide(L)'
;MQTEAMVLERHGGPEVLEKRTIDLPPPGPHEVRVRVHAVAMNHMDLWVRRGGPAFKLEYPHRLGCDIAGTVEELGARARGVLPGDRVMIQPGLSCGICKACLSGHDNLCRRYRILGENAQGGYTRHLNVPDENVIRVGDKLSFAEAAALPLCTLTAWQMVFRKAQVKPGQTVVVHAAGSGVSSIVIQLCKLVGAKVIATTGSPDKAERARAIGADDVILTSEQDYVSEVKRFTGKAGADVIFDHVGGELFERALTAVAWGGRIVTCGATAAFLAKVDLRQVFFRQVEILGSTMGSKGDLLEALPLLLDGRIKAKVDRVVPLWQAREAHEALENRTVFGKVVLSVD
;
A
#
# COMPACT_ATOMS: atom_id res chain seq x y z
N MET A 1 28.58 8.89 7.48
CA MET A 1 28.45 10.01 6.51
C MET A 1 27.30 10.91 6.88
N GLN A 2 27.30 12.15 6.40
CA GLN A 2 26.12 13.02 6.52
C GLN A 2 25.21 12.88 5.30
N THR A 3 23.89 12.95 5.51
CA THR A 3 22.89 12.90 4.45
C THR A 3 21.74 13.87 4.74
N GLU A 4 21.13 14.41 3.69
CA GLU A 4 19.94 15.26 3.81
C GLU A 4 18.67 14.41 3.91
N ALA A 5 17.74 14.83 4.75
CA ALA A 5 16.47 14.17 4.98
C ALA A 5 15.33 15.17 5.27
N MET A 6 14.10 14.76 4.99
CA MET A 6 12.88 15.37 5.54
C MET A 6 12.50 14.63 6.80
N VAL A 7 12.46 15.30 7.93
CA VAL A 7 12.22 14.69 9.25
C VAL A 7 11.04 15.32 9.97
N LEU A 8 10.51 14.57 10.93
CA LEU A 8 9.59 15.05 11.96
C LEU A 8 10.37 15.19 13.27
N GLU A 9 10.18 16.32 13.97
CA GLU A 9 10.61 16.53 15.36
C GLU A 9 9.45 16.38 16.37
N ARG A 10 8.23 16.31 15.84
CA ARG A 10 6.97 16.11 16.58
C ARG A 10 5.86 15.71 15.63
N HIS A 11 4.76 15.21 16.15
CA HIS A 11 3.52 15.08 15.38
C HIS A 11 2.87 16.42 15.06
N GLY A 12 2.12 16.49 13.94
CA GLY A 12 1.41 17.70 13.53
C GLY A 12 0.87 17.69 12.12
N GLY A 13 0.58 18.87 11.60
CA GLY A 13 0.22 19.11 10.20
C GLY A 13 1.43 19.02 9.25
N PRO A 14 1.27 19.32 7.95
CA PRO A 14 2.38 19.26 6.97
C PRO A 14 3.59 20.15 7.34
N GLU A 15 3.38 21.20 8.10
CA GLU A 15 4.38 22.17 8.56
C GLU A 15 5.49 21.54 9.43
N VAL A 16 5.23 20.40 10.07
CA VAL A 16 6.24 19.72 10.93
C VAL A 16 7.29 18.96 10.15
N LEU A 17 7.13 18.84 8.84
CA LEU A 17 8.14 18.24 7.96
C LEU A 17 9.27 19.25 7.73
N GLU A 18 10.48 18.94 8.19
CA GLU A 18 11.62 19.82 8.11
C GLU A 18 12.82 19.16 7.39
N LYS A 19 13.49 19.93 6.53
CA LYS A 19 14.76 19.49 5.93
C LYS A 19 15.88 19.58 6.97
N ARG A 20 16.61 18.49 7.16
CA ARG A 20 17.75 18.38 8.09
C ARG A 20 18.89 17.61 7.44
N THR A 21 20.10 17.90 7.89
CA THR A 21 21.26 17.03 7.71
C THR A 21 21.35 16.10 8.91
N ILE A 22 21.44 14.83 8.67
CA ILE A 22 21.51 13.78 9.71
C ILE A 22 22.75 12.92 9.52
N ASP A 23 23.23 12.32 10.60
CA ASP A 23 24.32 11.35 10.53
C ASP A 23 23.77 9.96 10.18
N LEU A 24 24.34 9.36 9.15
CA LEU A 24 24.05 7.98 8.75
C LEU A 24 25.26 7.10 9.03
N PRO A 25 25.17 6.12 9.94
CA PRO A 25 26.26 5.21 10.25
C PRO A 25 26.65 4.36 9.02
N PRO A 26 27.81 3.71 8.99
CA PRO A 26 28.11 2.66 8.02
C PRO A 26 27.01 1.59 8.04
N PRO A 27 26.73 0.89 6.91
CA PRO A 27 25.78 -0.20 6.91
C PRO A 27 26.24 -1.32 7.84
N GLY A 28 25.31 -1.87 8.63
CA GLY A 28 25.55 -3.04 9.46
C GLY A 28 25.92 -4.26 8.63
N PRO A 29 26.40 -5.37 9.24
CA PRO A 29 26.92 -6.52 8.49
C PRO A 29 25.94 -7.10 7.45
N HIS A 30 24.66 -7.10 7.71
CA HIS A 30 23.58 -7.59 6.84
C HIS A 30 22.72 -6.44 6.28
N GLU A 31 23.26 -5.24 6.21
CA GLU A 31 22.59 -4.09 5.64
C GLU A 31 23.19 -3.66 4.32
N VAL A 32 22.40 -2.94 3.57
CA VAL A 32 22.77 -2.32 2.30
C VAL A 32 22.47 -0.84 2.42
N ARG A 33 23.44 0.01 2.03
CA ARG A 33 23.16 1.42 1.81
C ARG A 33 22.56 1.61 0.42
N VAL A 34 21.43 2.25 0.40
CA VAL A 34 20.72 2.62 -0.84
C VAL A 34 20.78 4.12 -0.99
N ARG A 35 21.28 4.60 -2.13
CA ARG A 35 21.02 5.95 -2.62
C ARG A 35 19.58 6.00 -3.12
N VAL A 36 18.75 6.75 -2.41
CA VAL A 36 17.32 6.87 -2.70
C VAL A 36 17.11 7.79 -3.90
N HIS A 37 16.31 7.37 -4.86
CA HIS A 37 15.93 8.19 -6.02
C HIS A 37 14.44 8.52 -6.02
N ALA A 38 13.61 7.67 -5.39
CA ALA A 38 12.18 7.91 -5.30
C ALA A 38 11.59 7.29 -4.03
N VAL A 39 10.60 7.96 -3.47
CA VAL A 39 9.79 7.46 -2.34
C VAL A 39 8.33 7.69 -2.64
N ALA A 40 7.50 6.65 -2.63
CA ALA A 40 6.07 6.81 -2.87
C ALA A 40 5.29 6.90 -1.56
N MET A 41 4.38 7.88 -1.51
CA MET A 41 3.59 8.17 -0.32
C MET A 41 2.43 7.18 -0.13
N ASN A 42 2.06 6.97 1.11
CA ASN A 42 0.91 6.20 1.56
C ASN A 42 0.08 7.01 2.58
N HIS A 43 -1.19 6.64 2.78
CA HIS A 43 -2.01 7.22 3.86
C HIS A 43 -1.39 7.00 5.24
N MET A 44 -0.56 5.98 5.39
CA MET A 44 0.22 5.72 6.59
C MET A 44 1.13 6.90 6.95
N ASP A 45 1.76 7.55 5.96
CA ASP A 45 2.61 8.73 6.20
C ASP A 45 1.82 9.88 6.82
N LEU A 46 0.53 10.04 6.42
CA LEU A 46 -0.36 11.05 7.03
C LEU A 46 -0.69 10.70 8.48
N TRP A 47 -0.99 9.42 8.76
CA TRP A 47 -1.33 8.97 10.11
C TRP A 47 -0.15 9.09 11.06
N VAL A 48 1.03 8.63 10.63
CA VAL A 48 2.27 8.72 11.41
C VAL A 48 2.63 10.18 11.69
N ARG A 49 2.56 11.05 10.67
CA ARG A 49 2.83 12.47 10.84
C ARG A 49 1.86 13.13 11.82
N ARG A 50 0.55 12.88 11.69
CA ARG A 50 -0.49 13.44 12.57
C ARG A 50 -0.39 12.92 13.99
N GLY A 51 0.11 11.69 14.15
CA GLY A 51 0.26 11.04 15.44
C GLY A 51 -1.01 10.38 15.95
N GLY A 52 -0.91 9.87 17.17
CA GLY A 52 -1.97 9.18 17.89
C GLY A 52 -1.38 8.16 18.85
N PRO A 53 -2.19 7.52 19.71
CA PRO A 53 -1.69 6.63 20.76
C PRO A 53 -0.89 5.42 20.25
N ALA A 54 -1.12 5.02 18.99
CA ALA A 54 -0.44 3.90 18.36
C ALA A 54 0.97 4.24 17.85
N PHE A 55 1.26 5.53 17.60
CA PHE A 55 2.52 5.96 17.00
C PHE A 55 3.48 6.51 18.05
N LYS A 56 4.40 5.66 18.50
CA LYS A 56 5.50 6.06 19.39
C LYS A 56 6.77 6.16 18.55
N LEU A 57 7.18 7.38 18.22
CA LEU A 57 8.31 7.64 17.35
C LEU A 57 9.56 8.01 18.14
N GLU A 58 10.72 7.62 17.61
CA GLU A 58 12.02 8.14 18.00
C GLU A 58 12.35 9.32 17.07
N TYR A 59 12.51 10.51 17.64
CA TYR A 59 12.81 11.73 16.91
C TYR A 59 14.32 12.02 16.80
N PRO A 60 14.81 12.61 15.72
CA PRO A 60 14.06 12.96 14.50
C PRO A 60 13.62 11.72 13.71
N HIS A 61 12.37 11.70 13.23
CA HIS A 61 11.79 10.56 12.51
C HIS A 61 11.64 10.85 11.01
N ARG A 62 11.93 9.87 10.17
CA ARG A 62 11.75 9.92 8.71
C ARG A 62 10.56 9.05 8.30
N LEU A 63 9.66 9.62 7.52
CA LEU A 63 8.56 8.92 6.87
C LEU A 63 9.00 8.17 5.59
N GLY A 64 8.06 7.55 4.90
CA GLY A 64 8.24 6.93 3.60
C GLY A 64 8.67 5.47 3.68
N CYS A 65 7.76 4.55 3.36
CA CYS A 65 8.01 3.12 3.39
C CYS A 65 8.31 2.53 2.01
N ASP A 66 7.78 3.11 0.95
CA ASP A 66 7.89 2.66 -0.42
C ASP A 66 9.05 3.37 -1.12
N ILE A 67 10.18 2.68 -1.30
CA ILE A 67 11.47 3.28 -1.66
C ILE A 67 12.02 2.59 -2.90
N ALA A 68 12.60 3.36 -3.82
CA ALA A 68 13.43 2.85 -4.90
C ALA A 68 14.72 3.66 -5.04
N GLY A 69 15.78 2.99 -5.42
CA GLY A 69 17.09 3.62 -5.52
C GLY A 69 18.17 2.72 -6.13
N THR A 70 19.40 3.08 -5.89
CA THR A 70 20.59 2.34 -6.33
C THR A 70 21.40 1.90 -5.12
N VAL A 71 21.85 0.65 -5.11
CA VAL A 71 22.76 0.13 -4.09
C VAL A 71 24.08 0.88 -4.18
N GLU A 72 24.55 1.43 -3.07
CA GLU A 72 25.77 2.21 -3.00
C GLU A 72 26.88 1.49 -2.24
N GLU A 73 26.56 0.90 -1.08
CA GLU A 73 27.52 0.24 -0.19
C GLU A 73 26.90 -1.02 0.44
N LEU A 74 27.70 -2.04 0.61
CA LEU A 74 27.29 -3.29 1.24
C LEU A 74 27.95 -3.45 2.60
N GLY A 75 27.18 -3.91 3.58
CA GLY A 75 27.73 -4.46 4.81
C GLY A 75 28.52 -5.74 4.55
N ALA A 76 29.43 -6.07 5.45
CA ALA A 76 30.41 -7.15 5.27
C ALA A 76 29.81 -8.55 5.02
N ARG A 77 28.54 -8.76 5.34
CA ARG A 77 27.80 -10.03 5.15
C ARG A 77 26.57 -9.88 4.29
N ALA A 78 26.32 -8.70 3.72
CA ALA A 78 25.18 -8.47 2.83
C ALA A 78 25.28 -9.34 1.57
N ARG A 79 24.12 -9.81 1.07
CA ARG A 79 24.03 -10.75 -0.04
C ARG A 79 22.91 -10.36 -1.02
N GLY A 80 22.91 -10.98 -2.19
CA GLY A 80 21.81 -10.91 -3.16
C GLY A 80 21.80 -9.68 -4.06
N VAL A 81 22.62 -8.68 -3.77
CA VAL A 81 22.75 -7.45 -4.57
C VAL A 81 24.20 -7.00 -4.68
N LEU A 82 24.48 -6.13 -5.65
CA LEU A 82 25.78 -5.54 -5.91
C LEU A 82 25.69 -4.00 -5.94
N PRO A 83 26.77 -3.28 -5.64
CA PRO A 83 26.82 -1.83 -5.87
C PRO A 83 26.46 -1.51 -7.33
N GLY A 84 25.59 -0.52 -7.52
CA GLY A 84 25.06 -0.14 -8.82
C GLY A 84 23.72 -0.79 -9.17
N ASP A 85 23.28 -1.84 -8.47
CA ASP A 85 21.97 -2.46 -8.71
C ASP A 85 20.84 -1.48 -8.47
N ARG A 86 19.89 -1.43 -9.41
CA ARG A 86 18.63 -0.69 -9.27
C ARG A 86 17.64 -1.55 -8.50
N VAL A 87 17.10 -0.99 -7.42
CA VAL A 87 16.33 -1.75 -6.44
C VAL A 87 15.06 -1.01 -6.00
N MET A 88 14.06 -1.79 -5.56
CA MET A 88 12.96 -1.35 -4.72
C MET A 88 13.07 -2.03 -3.35
N ILE A 89 12.50 -1.42 -2.32
CA ILE A 89 12.59 -1.91 -0.94
C ILE A 89 11.25 -2.49 -0.51
N GLN A 90 11.26 -3.73 -0.04
CA GLN A 90 10.14 -4.32 0.68
C GLN A 90 10.04 -3.63 2.05
N PRO A 91 8.89 -2.99 2.38
CA PRO A 91 8.84 -2.06 3.51
C PRO A 91 8.78 -2.71 4.89
N GLY A 92 8.48 -4.00 4.98
CA GLY A 92 8.27 -4.70 6.25
C GLY A 92 9.55 -5.27 6.83
N LEU A 93 9.84 -4.94 8.08
CA LEU A 93 10.97 -5.47 8.85
C LEU A 93 10.46 -6.52 9.83
N SER A 94 10.96 -7.73 9.73
CA SER A 94 10.57 -8.84 10.61
C SER A 94 11.78 -9.42 11.34
N CYS A 95 11.56 -10.31 12.33
CA CYS A 95 12.68 -10.85 13.08
C CYS A 95 13.41 -12.02 12.41
N GLY A 96 12.86 -12.58 11.35
CA GLY A 96 13.42 -13.71 10.60
C GLY A 96 13.37 -15.08 11.30
N ILE A 97 13.20 -15.15 12.61
CA ILE A 97 13.43 -16.37 13.43
C ILE A 97 12.20 -16.90 14.18
N CYS A 98 11.09 -16.17 14.25
CA CYS A 98 9.89 -16.66 14.92
C CYS A 98 9.07 -17.57 13.99
N LYS A 99 8.11 -18.30 14.59
CA LYS A 99 7.26 -19.23 13.83
C LYS A 99 6.62 -18.57 12.60
N ALA A 100 6.08 -17.35 12.75
CA ALA A 100 5.47 -16.64 11.63
C ALA A 100 6.47 -16.37 10.51
N CYS A 101 7.67 -15.88 10.82
CA CYS A 101 8.71 -15.63 9.82
C CYS A 101 9.16 -16.92 9.11
N LEU A 102 9.45 -17.96 9.88
CA LEU A 102 9.92 -19.24 9.35
C LEU A 102 8.87 -19.97 8.51
N SER A 103 7.59 -19.69 8.71
CA SER A 103 6.48 -20.24 7.91
C SER A 103 6.04 -19.34 6.74
N GLY A 104 6.80 -18.27 6.40
CA GLY A 104 6.50 -17.38 5.27
C GLY A 104 5.39 -16.36 5.54
N HIS A 105 5.00 -16.17 6.79
CA HIS A 105 3.99 -15.21 7.23
C HIS A 105 4.63 -14.09 8.06
N ASP A 106 5.72 -13.54 7.57
CA ASP A 106 6.54 -12.56 8.29
C ASP A 106 5.79 -11.27 8.66
N ASN A 107 4.75 -10.90 7.89
CA ASN A 107 3.82 -9.82 8.24
C ASN A 107 3.01 -10.08 9.53
N LEU A 108 2.98 -11.32 10.05
CA LEU A 108 2.39 -11.67 11.34
C LEU A 108 3.43 -11.77 12.48
N CYS A 109 4.65 -11.36 12.24
CA CYS A 109 5.70 -11.31 13.25
C CYS A 109 5.34 -10.31 14.36
N ARG A 110 5.41 -10.73 15.64
CA ARG A 110 5.15 -9.80 16.76
C ARG A 110 6.14 -8.65 16.88
N ARG A 111 7.31 -8.77 16.24
CA ARG A 111 8.33 -7.71 16.13
C ARG A 111 8.30 -7.04 14.75
N TYR A 112 7.17 -7.16 14.04
CA TYR A 112 7.01 -6.53 12.73
C TYR A 112 7.06 -5.02 12.85
N ARG A 113 7.86 -4.40 12.01
CA ARG A 113 7.96 -2.95 11.87
C ARG A 113 7.85 -2.57 10.41
N ILE A 114 7.46 -1.35 10.16
CA ILE A 114 7.36 -0.81 8.80
C ILE A 114 8.27 0.42 8.71
N LEU A 115 9.06 0.48 7.65
CA LEU A 115 9.86 1.67 7.34
C LEU A 115 8.94 2.90 7.26
N GLY A 116 9.35 4.02 7.86
CA GLY A 116 8.55 5.25 7.90
C GLY A 116 7.37 5.24 8.88
N GLU A 117 7.02 4.11 9.50
CA GLU A 117 6.02 4.04 10.56
C GLU A 117 6.69 3.99 11.95
N ASN A 118 7.30 2.87 12.27
CA ASN A 118 7.97 2.61 13.54
C ASN A 118 9.43 2.16 13.35
N ALA A 119 9.96 2.42 12.19
CA ALA A 119 11.37 2.39 11.82
C ALA A 119 11.65 3.57 10.90
N GLN A 120 12.90 4.02 10.83
CA GLN A 120 13.30 5.16 9.99
C GLN A 120 13.03 4.90 8.51
N GLY A 121 12.33 5.83 7.85
CA GLY A 121 11.89 5.68 6.46
C GLY A 121 12.79 6.36 5.43
N GLY A 122 12.30 6.37 4.19
CA GLY A 122 13.02 6.77 2.99
C GLY A 122 12.99 8.26 2.63
N TYR A 123 12.42 9.15 3.46
CA TYR A 123 12.46 10.59 3.18
C TYR A 123 13.87 11.15 3.38
N THR A 124 14.83 10.62 2.63
CA THR A 124 16.25 10.93 2.74
C THR A 124 16.99 10.60 1.44
N ARG A 125 18.19 11.15 1.26
CA ARG A 125 19.06 10.79 0.12
C ARG A 125 19.67 9.38 0.26
N HIS A 126 19.93 8.94 1.49
CA HIS A 126 20.57 7.64 1.75
C HIS A 126 19.91 6.94 2.92
N LEU A 127 19.76 5.62 2.81
CA LEU A 127 19.14 4.78 3.81
C LEU A 127 19.90 3.45 3.92
N ASN A 128 20.14 2.97 5.13
CA ASN A 128 20.57 1.59 5.36
C ASN A 128 19.35 0.72 5.61
N VAL A 129 19.26 -0.41 4.90
CA VAL A 129 18.15 -1.39 5.04
C VAL A 129 18.73 -2.80 5.06
N PRO A 130 18.06 -3.77 5.71
CA PRO A 130 18.47 -5.18 5.63
C PRO A 130 18.53 -5.67 4.18
N ASP A 131 19.53 -6.46 3.84
CA ASP A 131 19.72 -7.02 2.50
C ASP A 131 18.54 -7.87 2.05
N GLU A 132 17.90 -8.57 2.98
CA GLU A 132 16.68 -9.36 2.72
C GLU A 132 15.44 -8.54 2.32
N ASN A 133 15.48 -7.22 2.49
CA ASN A 133 14.42 -6.30 2.07
C ASN A 133 14.69 -5.68 0.69
N VAL A 134 15.84 -5.93 0.09
CA VAL A 134 16.26 -5.30 -1.17
C VAL A 134 15.91 -6.18 -2.36
N ILE A 135 15.11 -5.66 -3.29
CA ILE A 135 14.63 -6.38 -4.47
C ILE A 135 15.14 -5.70 -5.74
N ARG A 136 15.92 -6.42 -6.56
CA ARG A 136 16.41 -5.91 -7.83
C ARG A 136 15.28 -5.76 -8.84
N VAL A 137 15.22 -4.60 -9.50
CA VAL A 137 14.21 -4.29 -10.54
C VAL A 137 14.82 -4.06 -11.93
N GLY A 138 16.14 -3.89 -12.01
CA GLY A 138 16.84 -3.60 -13.26
C GLY A 138 16.35 -2.30 -13.91
N ASP A 139 16.43 -2.24 -15.24
CA ASP A 139 16.09 -1.04 -16.04
C ASP A 139 14.64 -1.02 -16.55
N LYS A 140 13.84 -2.05 -16.23
CA LYS A 140 12.46 -2.19 -16.73
C LYS A 140 11.48 -1.18 -16.15
N LEU A 141 11.78 -0.64 -14.97
CA LEU A 141 10.96 0.33 -14.26
C LEU A 141 11.75 1.62 -14.02
N SER A 142 11.10 2.76 -14.17
CA SER A 142 11.62 4.01 -13.62
C SER A 142 11.66 3.92 -12.08
N PHE A 143 12.48 4.73 -11.40
CA PHE A 143 12.49 4.74 -9.94
C PHE A 143 11.15 5.15 -9.34
N ALA A 144 10.41 6.05 -10.01
CA ALA A 144 9.08 6.45 -9.58
C ALA A 144 8.07 5.28 -9.63
N GLU A 145 8.08 4.49 -10.71
CA GLU A 145 7.25 3.29 -10.82
C GLU A 145 7.67 2.24 -9.79
N ALA A 146 8.97 1.98 -9.66
CA ALA A 146 9.50 1.00 -8.72
C ALA A 146 9.15 1.35 -7.26
N ALA A 147 9.25 2.63 -6.87
CA ALA A 147 8.83 3.08 -5.54
C ALA A 147 7.32 2.97 -5.33
N ALA A 148 6.50 3.15 -6.37
CA ALA A 148 5.04 3.14 -6.24
C ALA A 148 4.43 1.73 -6.05
N LEU A 149 5.22 0.67 -6.14
CA LEU A 149 4.74 -0.72 -6.18
C LEU A 149 4.70 -1.44 -4.82
N PRO A 150 5.72 -1.39 -3.94
CA PRO A 150 5.90 -2.40 -2.88
C PRO A 150 4.69 -2.55 -1.96
N LEU A 151 4.34 -1.53 -1.17
CA LEU A 151 3.24 -1.63 -0.18
C LEU A 151 1.90 -1.94 -0.84
N CYS A 152 1.58 -1.25 -1.94
CA CYS A 152 0.29 -1.43 -2.61
C CYS A 152 0.16 -2.84 -3.19
N THR A 153 1.25 -3.39 -3.76
CA THR A 153 1.25 -4.74 -4.35
C THR A 153 1.14 -5.82 -3.30
N LEU A 154 2.00 -5.80 -2.26
CA LEU A 154 1.96 -6.83 -1.23
C LEU A 154 0.62 -6.84 -0.47
N THR A 155 0.05 -5.65 -0.21
CA THR A 155 -1.26 -5.53 0.44
C THR A 155 -2.37 -6.07 -0.47
N ALA A 156 -2.39 -5.69 -1.75
CA ALA A 156 -3.38 -6.18 -2.70
C ALA A 156 -3.25 -7.70 -2.93
N TRP A 157 -2.02 -8.21 -3.02
CA TRP A 157 -1.76 -9.66 -3.15
C TRP A 157 -2.30 -10.45 -1.97
N GLN A 158 -1.99 -10.00 -0.75
CA GLN A 158 -2.52 -10.56 0.49
C GLN A 158 -4.05 -10.58 0.49
N MET A 159 -4.69 -9.46 0.13
CA MET A 159 -6.15 -9.33 0.09
C MET A 159 -6.77 -10.28 -0.94
N VAL A 160 -6.25 -10.29 -2.17
CA VAL A 160 -6.86 -11.03 -3.30
C VAL A 160 -6.61 -12.53 -3.19
N PHE A 161 -5.35 -12.95 -2.96
CA PHE A 161 -4.97 -14.36 -3.03
C PHE A 161 -4.95 -15.08 -1.68
N ARG A 162 -4.52 -14.41 -0.59
CA ARG A 162 -4.40 -15.08 0.71
C ARG A 162 -5.69 -14.98 1.52
N LYS A 163 -6.40 -13.84 1.45
CA LYS A 163 -7.64 -13.61 2.23
C LYS A 163 -8.89 -13.95 1.44
N ALA A 164 -9.14 -13.22 0.36
CA ALA A 164 -10.35 -13.43 -0.44
C ALA A 164 -10.31 -14.71 -1.28
N GLN A 165 -9.14 -15.15 -1.72
CA GLN A 165 -8.98 -16.28 -2.63
C GLN A 165 -9.92 -16.15 -3.85
N VAL A 166 -9.84 -15.01 -4.52
CA VAL A 166 -10.68 -14.66 -5.67
C VAL A 166 -10.55 -15.72 -6.76
N LYS A 167 -11.69 -16.12 -7.33
CA LYS A 167 -11.75 -17.14 -8.39
C LYS A 167 -12.28 -16.54 -9.70
N PRO A 168 -11.97 -17.17 -10.84
CA PRO A 168 -12.55 -16.77 -12.12
C PRO A 168 -14.09 -16.78 -12.07
N GLY A 169 -14.70 -15.78 -12.71
CA GLY A 169 -16.16 -15.64 -12.79
C GLY A 169 -16.82 -14.99 -11.57
N GLN A 170 -16.14 -14.82 -10.44
CA GLN A 170 -16.67 -14.08 -9.30
C GLN A 170 -16.85 -12.59 -9.62
N THR A 171 -17.86 -11.98 -9.00
CA THR A 171 -18.05 -10.53 -9.02
C THR A 171 -17.46 -9.92 -7.76
N VAL A 172 -16.52 -9.02 -7.94
CA VAL A 172 -15.86 -8.31 -6.83
C VAL A 172 -16.19 -6.82 -6.84
N VAL A 173 -16.33 -6.23 -5.66
CA VAL A 173 -16.43 -4.79 -5.48
C VAL A 173 -15.14 -4.28 -4.87
N VAL A 174 -14.60 -3.18 -5.43
CA VAL A 174 -13.38 -2.54 -4.95
C VAL A 174 -13.70 -1.10 -4.56
N HIS A 175 -13.64 -0.80 -3.27
CA HIS A 175 -13.90 0.56 -2.78
C HIS A 175 -12.76 1.52 -3.12
N ALA A 176 -13.12 2.80 -3.31
CA ALA A 176 -12.21 3.92 -3.54
C ALA A 176 -11.14 3.62 -4.60
N ALA A 177 -11.57 3.40 -5.85
CA ALA A 177 -10.73 3.00 -6.98
C ALA A 177 -9.48 3.88 -7.21
N GLY A 178 -9.52 5.14 -6.77
CA GLY A 178 -8.40 6.07 -6.85
C GLY A 178 -7.25 5.81 -5.87
N SER A 179 -7.38 4.84 -4.97
CA SER A 179 -6.32 4.43 -4.05
C SER A 179 -5.24 3.61 -4.76
N GLY A 180 -4.00 3.72 -4.29
CA GLY A 180 -2.91 2.89 -4.79
C GLY A 180 -3.19 1.40 -4.63
N VAL A 181 -3.67 0.96 -3.47
CA VAL A 181 -4.02 -0.46 -3.21
C VAL A 181 -5.18 -0.90 -4.11
N SER A 182 -6.26 -0.13 -4.17
CA SER A 182 -7.43 -0.47 -5.00
C SER A 182 -7.07 -0.58 -6.48
N SER A 183 -6.18 0.28 -6.98
CA SER A 183 -5.74 0.21 -8.38
C SER A 183 -5.01 -1.09 -8.71
N ILE A 184 -4.27 -1.67 -7.75
CA ILE A 184 -3.62 -2.98 -7.91
C ILE A 184 -4.64 -4.13 -7.73
N VAL A 185 -5.55 -4.03 -6.73
CA VAL A 185 -6.62 -5.02 -6.53
C VAL A 185 -7.45 -5.20 -7.80
N ILE A 186 -7.87 -4.09 -8.46
CA ILE A 186 -8.61 -4.13 -9.72
C ILE A 186 -7.83 -4.94 -10.77
N GLN A 187 -6.56 -4.62 -11.00
CA GLN A 187 -5.73 -5.31 -11.98
C GLN A 187 -5.54 -6.80 -11.65
N LEU A 188 -5.29 -7.15 -10.37
CA LEU A 188 -5.15 -8.54 -9.93
C LEU A 188 -6.44 -9.32 -10.15
N CYS A 189 -7.60 -8.77 -9.77
CA CYS A 189 -8.89 -9.41 -9.98
C CYS A 189 -9.19 -9.64 -11.47
N LYS A 190 -8.81 -8.69 -12.34
CA LYS A 190 -8.92 -8.87 -13.79
C LYS A 190 -8.00 -9.98 -14.32
N LEU A 191 -6.77 -10.08 -13.81
CA LEU A 191 -5.86 -11.17 -14.18
C LEU A 191 -6.40 -12.55 -13.76
N VAL A 192 -7.13 -12.62 -12.66
CA VAL A 192 -7.81 -13.85 -12.21
C VAL A 192 -9.04 -14.18 -13.08
N GLY A 193 -9.60 -13.23 -13.82
CA GLY A 193 -10.82 -13.41 -14.60
C GLY A 193 -12.10 -13.11 -13.80
N ALA A 194 -12.03 -12.28 -12.77
CA ALA A 194 -13.19 -11.79 -12.04
C ALA A 194 -13.86 -10.61 -12.77
N LYS A 195 -15.17 -10.42 -12.53
CA LYS A 195 -15.88 -9.19 -12.86
C LYS A 195 -15.63 -8.16 -11.75
N VAL A 196 -15.18 -6.96 -12.11
CA VAL A 196 -14.79 -5.91 -11.17
C VAL A 196 -15.75 -4.73 -11.23
N ILE A 197 -16.40 -4.42 -10.11
CA ILE A 197 -17.18 -3.22 -9.87
C ILE A 197 -16.34 -2.31 -8.97
N ALA A 198 -15.95 -1.15 -9.44
CA ALA A 198 -15.21 -0.18 -8.64
C ALA A 198 -16.14 0.90 -8.06
N THR A 199 -15.76 1.53 -6.95
CA THR A 199 -16.47 2.70 -6.44
C THR A 199 -15.58 3.93 -6.39
N THR A 200 -16.14 5.10 -6.67
CA THR A 200 -15.47 6.40 -6.52
C THR A 200 -16.49 7.51 -6.32
N GLY A 201 -16.07 8.63 -5.71
CA GLY A 201 -16.91 9.83 -5.58
C GLY A 201 -16.67 10.87 -6.69
N SER A 202 -15.87 10.57 -7.73
CA SER A 202 -15.49 11.54 -8.77
C SER A 202 -15.63 10.94 -10.17
N PRO A 203 -16.29 11.64 -11.12
CA PRO A 203 -16.42 11.21 -12.52
C PRO A 203 -15.06 10.99 -13.20
N ASP A 204 -14.09 11.88 -13.01
CA ASP A 204 -12.73 11.76 -13.54
C ASP A 204 -12.07 10.45 -13.06
N LYS A 205 -12.17 10.16 -11.77
CA LYS A 205 -11.65 8.89 -11.21
C LYS A 205 -12.39 7.67 -11.74
N ALA A 206 -13.66 7.80 -12.14
CA ALA A 206 -14.41 6.69 -12.72
C ALA A 206 -13.86 6.28 -14.08
N GLU A 207 -13.51 7.23 -14.94
CA GLU A 207 -12.87 6.94 -16.23
C GLU A 207 -11.51 6.27 -16.05
N ARG A 208 -10.71 6.79 -15.13
CA ARG A 208 -9.41 6.21 -14.78
C ARG A 208 -9.53 4.80 -14.21
N ALA A 209 -10.59 4.50 -13.43
CA ALA A 209 -10.87 3.16 -12.90
C ALA A 209 -11.21 2.17 -14.03
N ARG A 210 -12.03 2.58 -15.03
CA ARG A 210 -12.29 1.77 -16.22
C ARG A 210 -11.01 1.49 -17.02
N ALA A 211 -10.18 2.51 -17.19
CA ALA A 211 -8.90 2.38 -17.91
C ALA A 211 -7.90 1.40 -17.27
N ILE A 212 -8.06 1.05 -15.99
CA ILE A 212 -7.24 0.04 -15.31
C ILE A 212 -7.94 -1.31 -15.17
N GLY A 213 -9.14 -1.48 -15.74
CA GLY A 213 -9.82 -2.76 -15.87
C GLY A 213 -11.10 -2.93 -15.06
N ALA A 214 -11.66 -1.89 -14.42
CA ALA A 214 -12.98 -1.99 -13.82
C ALA A 214 -14.04 -2.17 -14.91
N ASP A 215 -14.88 -3.20 -14.82
CA ASP A 215 -15.96 -3.47 -15.75
C ASP A 215 -17.13 -2.49 -15.57
N ASP A 216 -17.44 -2.19 -14.30
CA ASP A 216 -18.46 -1.23 -13.90
C ASP A 216 -17.90 -0.28 -12.83
N VAL A 217 -18.43 0.94 -12.77
CA VAL A 217 -18.05 1.93 -11.75
C VAL A 217 -19.28 2.58 -11.16
N ILE A 218 -19.37 2.60 -9.83
CA ILE A 218 -20.41 3.28 -9.07
C ILE A 218 -19.90 4.63 -8.61
N LEU A 219 -20.58 5.71 -9.00
CA LEU A 219 -20.35 7.07 -8.50
C LEU A 219 -21.09 7.25 -7.17
N THR A 220 -20.42 7.08 -6.05
CA THR A 220 -21.03 7.13 -4.70
C THR A 220 -21.53 8.53 -4.30
N SER A 221 -21.15 9.58 -5.03
CA SER A 221 -21.70 10.93 -4.89
C SER A 221 -23.10 11.09 -5.48
N GLU A 222 -23.50 10.22 -6.40
CA GLU A 222 -24.72 10.36 -7.21
C GLU A 222 -25.64 9.13 -7.11
N GLN A 223 -25.08 7.96 -6.79
CA GLN A 223 -25.74 6.67 -6.88
C GLN A 223 -25.79 5.96 -5.52
N ASP A 224 -26.89 5.27 -5.26
CA ASP A 224 -26.98 4.40 -4.09
C ASP A 224 -26.11 3.14 -4.27
N TYR A 225 -25.07 3.03 -3.47
CA TYR A 225 -24.07 1.96 -3.55
C TYR A 225 -24.70 0.55 -3.53
N VAL A 226 -25.61 0.27 -2.59
CA VAL A 226 -26.20 -1.06 -2.40
C VAL A 226 -27.10 -1.42 -3.58
N SER A 227 -27.93 -0.47 -4.02
CA SER A 227 -28.84 -0.65 -5.15
C SER A 227 -28.07 -0.93 -6.45
N GLU A 228 -26.96 -0.20 -6.68
CA GLU A 228 -26.15 -0.41 -7.86
C GLU A 228 -25.40 -1.75 -7.85
N VAL A 229 -24.83 -2.16 -6.70
CA VAL A 229 -24.23 -3.50 -6.59
C VAL A 229 -25.28 -4.57 -6.89
N LYS A 230 -26.48 -4.46 -6.32
CA LYS A 230 -27.59 -5.40 -6.60
C LYS A 230 -28.01 -5.38 -8.06
N ARG A 231 -28.03 -4.21 -8.71
CA ARG A 231 -28.35 -4.08 -10.13
C ARG A 231 -27.31 -4.81 -11.00
N PHE A 232 -26.02 -4.59 -10.75
CA PHE A 232 -24.93 -5.20 -11.50
C PHE A 232 -24.79 -6.72 -11.28
N THR A 233 -25.30 -7.22 -10.14
CA THR A 233 -25.21 -8.64 -9.75
C THR A 233 -26.54 -9.41 -9.87
N GLY A 234 -27.56 -8.80 -10.52
CA GLY A 234 -28.88 -9.46 -10.60
C GLY A 234 -29.51 -9.76 -9.23
N LYS A 235 -29.28 -8.90 -8.25
CA LYS A 235 -29.72 -9.00 -6.83
C LYS A 235 -28.93 -10.00 -5.98
N ALA A 236 -27.97 -10.76 -6.53
CA ALA A 236 -27.21 -11.76 -5.76
C ALA A 236 -26.26 -11.12 -4.73
N GLY A 237 -25.79 -9.91 -4.99
CA GLY A 237 -24.70 -9.27 -4.23
C GLY A 237 -23.32 -9.63 -4.78
N ALA A 238 -22.27 -9.02 -4.27
CA ALA A 238 -20.89 -9.27 -4.68
C ALA A 238 -20.29 -10.47 -3.92
N ASP A 239 -19.56 -11.35 -4.61
CA ASP A 239 -18.87 -12.47 -3.97
C ASP A 239 -17.77 -12.00 -3.00
N VAL A 240 -17.08 -10.92 -3.36
CA VAL A 240 -16.03 -10.31 -2.52
C VAL A 240 -16.15 -8.80 -2.57
N ILE A 241 -15.96 -8.15 -1.41
CA ILE A 241 -15.84 -6.70 -1.30
C ILE A 241 -14.50 -6.37 -0.66
N PHE A 242 -13.70 -5.55 -1.35
CA PHE A 242 -12.43 -5.04 -0.84
C PHE A 242 -12.62 -3.63 -0.29
N ASP A 243 -12.33 -3.46 1.00
CA ASP A 243 -12.49 -2.20 1.71
C ASP A 243 -11.20 -1.75 2.40
N HIS A 244 -10.96 -0.45 2.39
CA HIS A 244 -9.97 0.25 3.20
C HIS A 244 -10.48 1.63 3.65
N VAL A 245 -11.77 1.87 3.44
CA VAL A 245 -12.44 3.13 3.78
C VAL A 245 -13.00 3.11 5.19
N GLY A 246 -13.65 1.99 5.55
CA GLY A 246 -14.28 1.83 6.86
C GLY A 246 -15.59 2.61 7.00
N GLY A 247 -16.06 2.75 8.27
CA GLY A 247 -17.27 3.51 8.62
C GLY A 247 -18.52 3.04 7.88
N GLU A 248 -19.37 3.98 7.49
CA GLU A 248 -20.67 3.71 6.83
C GLU A 248 -20.52 2.88 5.57
N LEU A 249 -19.48 3.07 4.76
CA LEU A 249 -19.29 2.29 3.53
C LEU A 249 -19.06 0.80 3.85
N PHE A 250 -18.31 0.50 4.92
CA PHE A 250 -18.14 -0.86 5.41
C PHE A 250 -19.46 -1.45 5.93
N GLU A 251 -20.26 -0.67 6.68
CA GLU A 251 -21.59 -1.11 7.16
C GLU A 251 -22.49 -1.47 5.99
N ARG A 252 -22.51 -0.66 4.95
CA ARG A 252 -23.30 -0.89 3.73
C ARG A 252 -22.77 -2.07 2.90
N ALA A 253 -21.47 -2.39 3.00
CA ALA A 253 -20.89 -3.56 2.36
C ALA A 253 -21.54 -4.87 2.87
N LEU A 254 -21.92 -4.95 4.14
CA LEU A 254 -22.66 -6.09 4.69
C LEU A 254 -24.00 -6.34 3.99
N THR A 255 -24.65 -5.31 3.46
CA THR A 255 -25.90 -5.44 2.71
C THR A 255 -25.66 -5.76 1.23
N ALA A 256 -24.52 -5.31 0.69
CA ALA A 256 -24.16 -5.46 -0.71
C ALA A 256 -23.46 -6.79 -1.04
N VAL A 257 -22.84 -7.44 -0.05
CA VAL A 257 -22.15 -8.73 -0.23
C VAL A 257 -23.15 -9.87 -0.45
N ALA A 258 -22.80 -10.89 -1.23
CA ALA A 258 -23.60 -12.08 -1.47
C ALA A 258 -23.71 -12.98 -0.23
N TRP A 259 -24.62 -13.94 -0.25
CA TRP A 259 -24.66 -15.04 0.72
C TRP A 259 -23.38 -15.88 0.58
N GLY A 260 -22.71 -16.22 1.69
CA GLY A 260 -21.41 -16.88 1.69
C GLY A 260 -20.27 -16.03 1.12
N GLY A 261 -20.50 -14.72 0.90
CA GLY A 261 -19.52 -13.81 0.37
C GLY A 261 -18.54 -13.30 1.43
N ARG A 262 -17.54 -12.56 1.01
CA ARG A 262 -16.41 -12.11 1.84
C ARG A 262 -16.21 -10.61 1.77
N ILE A 263 -15.92 -9.98 2.91
CA ILE A 263 -15.49 -8.59 3.00
C ILE A 263 -14.06 -8.60 3.53
N VAL A 264 -13.12 -8.07 2.75
CA VAL A 264 -11.71 -7.99 3.14
C VAL A 264 -11.36 -6.53 3.40
N THR A 265 -10.91 -6.23 4.63
CA THR A 265 -10.48 -4.87 4.99
C THR A 265 -9.00 -4.83 5.32
N CYS A 266 -8.30 -3.79 4.80
CA CYS A 266 -6.88 -3.54 5.08
C CYS A 266 -6.62 -2.13 5.64
N GLY A 267 -7.67 -1.40 5.97
CA GLY A 267 -7.54 -0.03 6.47
C GLY A 267 -8.88 0.61 6.80
N ALA A 268 -8.82 1.83 7.32
CA ALA A 268 -9.99 2.59 7.74
C ALA A 268 -9.73 4.10 7.54
N THR A 269 -9.60 4.52 6.27
CA THR A 269 -9.16 5.87 5.90
C THR A 269 -10.21 6.96 6.14
N ALA A 270 -11.50 6.60 6.26
CA ALA A 270 -12.56 7.54 6.59
C ALA A 270 -12.99 7.44 8.07
N ALA A 271 -13.13 6.22 8.60
CA ALA A 271 -13.51 6.01 10.00
C ALA A 271 -13.03 4.65 10.52
N PHE A 272 -12.48 4.65 11.75
CA PHE A 272 -11.97 3.43 12.40
C PHE A 272 -13.08 2.52 12.96
N LEU A 273 -14.29 3.04 13.17
CA LEU A 273 -15.40 2.32 13.74
C LEU A 273 -16.49 2.09 12.70
N ALA A 274 -17.07 0.90 12.71
CA ALA A 274 -18.23 0.52 11.90
C ALA A 274 -19.16 -0.37 12.74
N LYS A 275 -20.47 -0.24 12.54
CA LYS A 275 -21.48 -1.08 13.19
C LYS A 275 -21.71 -2.34 12.35
N VAL A 276 -21.73 -3.49 12.98
CA VAL A 276 -21.95 -4.78 12.33
C VAL A 276 -23.20 -5.45 12.92
N ASP A 277 -24.22 -5.66 12.09
CA ASP A 277 -25.35 -6.49 12.46
C ASP A 277 -24.96 -7.97 12.32
N LEU A 278 -24.70 -8.61 13.44
CA LEU A 278 -24.27 -10.01 13.48
C LEU A 278 -25.28 -10.97 12.84
N ARG A 279 -26.57 -10.61 12.79
CA ARG A 279 -27.58 -11.42 12.09
C ARG A 279 -27.27 -11.54 10.60
N GLN A 280 -26.81 -10.45 9.97
CA GLN A 280 -26.36 -10.49 8.57
C GLN A 280 -25.14 -11.40 8.39
N VAL A 281 -24.22 -11.41 9.36
CA VAL A 281 -23.01 -12.23 9.31
C VAL A 281 -23.34 -13.70 9.42
N PHE A 282 -23.98 -14.15 10.54
CA PHE A 282 -24.17 -15.58 10.74
C PHE A 282 -25.26 -16.18 9.83
N PHE A 283 -26.37 -15.47 9.61
CA PHE A 283 -27.48 -15.99 8.82
C PHE A 283 -27.13 -16.12 7.34
N ARG A 284 -26.38 -15.13 6.80
CA ARG A 284 -25.93 -15.13 5.41
C ARG A 284 -24.56 -15.77 5.22
N GLN A 285 -23.94 -16.25 6.28
CA GLN A 285 -22.60 -16.86 6.31
C GLN A 285 -21.52 -15.95 5.68
N VAL A 286 -21.55 -14.66 5.99
CA VAL A 286 -20.60 -13.67 5.48
C VAL A 286 -19.29 -13.77 6.26
N GLU A 287 -18.17 -13.80 5.57
CA GLU A 287 -16.85 -13.74 6.18
C GLU A 287 -16.33 -12.30 6.20
N ILE A 288 -15.88 -11.83 7.38
CA ILE A 288 -15.18 -10.55 7.54
C ILE A 288 -13.71 -10.83 7.81
N LEU A 289 -12.84 -10.47 6.88
CA LEU A 289 -11.43 -10.83 6.86
C LEU A 289 -10.53 -9.59 7.02
N GLY A 290 -9.72 -9.57 8.09
CA GLY A 290 -8.67 -8.57 8.27
C GLY A 290 -7.43 -8.89 7.43
N SER A 291 -6.82 -7.85 6.87
CA SER A 291 -5.60 -7.93 6.09
C SER A 291 -4.65 -6.79 6.47
N THR A 292 -3.41 -7.09 6.77
CA THR A 292 -2.37 -6.09 7.05
C THR A 292 -1.13 -6.42 6.23
N MET A 293 -0.70 -5.47 5.41
CA MET A 293 0.48 -5.64 4.56
C MET A 293 0.38 -6.92 3.70
N GLY A 294 1.48 -7.60 3.49
CA GLY A 294 1.66 -8.93 2.95
C GLY A 294 3.05 -9.43 3.33
N SER A 295 3.35 -10.69 3.09
CA SER A 295 4.66 -11.26 3.35
C SER A 295 5.70 -10.81 2.31
N LYS A 296 7.00 -10.96 2.63
CA LYS A 296 8.08 -10.80 1.63
C LYS A 296 7.86 -11.74 0.44
N GLY A 297 7.40 -12.96 0.71
CA GLY A 297 7.05 -13.94 -0.33
C GLY A 297 5.96 -13.45 -1.28
N ASP A 298 4.93 -12.76 -0.77
CA ASP A 298 3.85 -12.21 -1.59
C ASP A 298 4.37 -11.20 -2.64
N LEU A 299 5.30 -10.34 -2.25
CA LEU A 299 5.90 -9.39 -3.18
C LEU A 299 6.79 -10.08 -4.23
N LEU A 300 7.54 -11.11 -3.82
CA LEU A 300 8.37 -11.89 -4.73
C LEU A 300 7.52 -12.71 -5.73
N GLU A 301 6.39 -13.27 -5.31
CA GLU A 301 5.44 -13.93 -6.20
C GLU A 301 4.82 -12.96 -7.23
N ALA A 302 4.56 -11.72 -6.81
CA ALA A 302 4.04 -10.68 -7.69
C ALA A 302 5.10 -10.09 -8.65
N LEU A 303 6.38 -10.17 -8.29
CA LEU A 303 7.48 -9.49 -8.99
C LEU A 303 7.52 -9.73 -10.51
N PRO A 304 7.35 -10.97 -11.04
CA PRO A 304 7.31 -11.19 -12.48
C PRO A 304 6.22 -10.36 -13.18
N LEU A 305 5.02 -10.24 -12.58
CA LEU A 305 3.91 -9.47 -13.14
C LEU A 305 4.21 -7.96 -13.17
N LEU A 306 4.97 -7.48 -12.18
CA LEU A 306 5.41 -6.08 -12.12
C LEU A 306 6.47 -5.79 -13.19
N LEU A 307 7.47 -6.66 -13.31
CA LEU A 307 8.57 -6.49 -14.27
C LEU A 307 8.13 -6.68 -15.74
N ASP A 308 7.10 -7.48 -15.98
CA ASP A 308 6.51 -7.69 -17.31
C ASP A 308 5.44 -6.64 -17.64
N GLY A 309 5.14 -5.71 -16.71
CA GLY A 309 4.17 -4.64 -16.91
C GLY A 309 2.72 -5.12 -16.99
N ARG A 310 2.42 -6.34 -16.55
CA ARG A 310 1.06 -6.88 -16.46
C ARG A 310 0.28 -6.25 -15.30
N ILE A 311 0.99 -5.82 -14.27
CA ILE A 311 0.50 -4.97 -13.19
C ILE A 311 1.35 -3.71 -13.15
N LYS A 312 0.71 -2.55 -13.11
CA LYS A 312 1.38 -1.25 -13.14
C LYS A 312 0.91 -0.38 -11.98
N ALA A 313 1.86 0.22 -11.27
CA ALA A 313 1.53 1.30 -10.36
C ALA A 313 0.98 2.50 -11.16
N LYS A 314 -0.05 3.14 -10.63
CA LYS A 314 -0.55 4.40 -11.16
C LYS A 314 0.11 5.55 -10.41
N VAL A 315 1.15 6.11 -10.99
CA VAL A 315 1.78 7.33 -10.49
C VAL A 315 0.93 8.52 -10.97
N ASP A 316 0.36 9.27 -10.04
CA ASP A 316 -0.44 10.45 -10.34
C ASP A 316 0.46 11.65 -10.62
N ARG A 317 1.43 11.86 -9.76
CA ARG A 317 2.42 12.93 -9.89
C ARG A 317 3.75 12.59 -9.21
N VAL A 318 4.79 13.24 -9.67
CA VAL A 318 6.12 13.23 -9.05
C VAL A 318 6.41 14.62 -8.54
N VAL A 319 6.84 14.75 -7.28
CA VAL A 319 7.12 16.01 -6.59
C VAL A 319 8.51 15.88 -5.95
N PRO A 320 9.38 16.91 -5.96
CA PRO A 320 10.66 16.86 -5.23
C PRO A 320 10.45 16.54 -3.74
N LEU A 321 11.33 15.73 -3.13
CA LEU A 321 11.26 15.38 -1.72
C LEU A 321 11.17 16.62 -0.81
N TRP A 322 11.87 17.69 -1.19
CA TRP A 322 11.89 18.93 -0.42
C TRP A 322 10.57 19.71 -0.45
N GLN A 323 9.64 19.30 -1.31
CA GLN A 323 8.24 19.78 -1.38
C GLN A 323 7.25 18.74 -0.78
N ALA A 324 7.71 17.87 0.09
CA ALA A 324 6.87 16.83 0.71
C ALA A 324 5.62 17.39 1.42
N ARG A 325 5.65 18.62 1.93
CA ARG A 325 4.49 19.30 2.54
C ARG A 325 3.32 19.39 1.55
N GLU A 326 3.57 19.89 0.34
CA GLU A 326 2.56 20.01 -0.74
C GLU A 326 2.01 18.63 -1.15
N ALA A 327 2.90 17.64 -1.22
CA ALA A 327 2.52 16.27 -1.53
C ALA A 327 1.60 15.64 -0.46
N HIS A 328 1.87 15.92 0.83
CA HIS A 328 1.02 15.52 1.94
C HIS A 328 -0.36 16.19 1.87
N GLU A 329 -0.43 17.49 1.58
CA GLU A 329 -1.68 18.23 1.39
C GLU A 329 -2.51 17.69 0.23
N ALA A 330 -1.88 17.37 -0.91
CA ALA A 330 -2.56 16.80 -2.05
C ALA A 330 -3.21 15.44 -1.73
N LEU A 331 -2.52 14.61 -0.93
CA LEU A 331 -3.05 13.32 -0.49
C LEU A 331 -4.19 13.48 0.53
N GLU A 332 -4.08 14.44 1.46
CA GLU A 332 -5.13 14.79 2.42
C GLU A 332 -6.41 15.29 1.74
N ASN A 333 -6.26 16.12 0.73
CA ASN A 333 -7.36 16.68 -0.05
C ASN A 333 -7.98 15.68 -1.04
N ARG A 334 -7.48 14.43 -1.09
CA ARG A 334 -8.00 13.35 -1.95
C ARG A 334 -8.03 13.70 -3.45
N THR A 335 -7.16 14.59 -3.90
CA THR A 335 -7.08 15.01 -5.32
C THR A 335 -6.29 14.02 -6.19
N VAL A 336 -5.81 12.94 -5.63
CA VAL A 336 -4.89 11.97 -6.24
C VAL A 336 -5.65 10.75 -6.77
N PHE A 337 -5.17 10.15 -7.86
CA PHE A 337 -5.53 8.81 -8.33
C PHE A 337 -4.28 7.94 -8.46
N GLY A 338 -4.10 6.97 -7.56
CA GLY A 338 -2.90 6.16 -7.47
C GLY A 338 -1.92 6.71 -6.45
N LYS A 339 -0.66 6.91 -6.83
CA LYS A 339 0.44 7.25 -5.93
C LYS A 339 1.01 8.64 -6.22
N VAL A 340 1.31 9.37 -5.18
CA VAL A 340 2.23 10.51 -5.22
C VAL A 340 3.64 10.00 -4.93
N VAL A 341 4.59 10.37 -5.76
CA VAL A 341 5.99 9.96 -5.62
C VAL A 341 6.85 11.20 -5.34
N LEU A 342 7.72 11.10 -4.35
CA LEU A 342 8.73 12.10 -4.03
C LEU A 342 10.02 11.72 -4.75
N SER A 343 10.51 12.57 -5.66
CA SER A 343 11.84 12.40 -6.28
C SER A 343 12.93 12.90 -5.33
N VAL A 344 14.02 12.15 -5.28
CA VAL A 344 15.20 12.48 -4.47
C VAL A 344 16.39 12.66 -5.42
N ASP A 345 16.76 13.91 -5.64
CA ASP A 345 17.86 14.30 -6.52
C ASP A 345 19.19 14.37 -5.76
#